data_f1b3ddecd7fa85d6ad33290b4cadbc22
#
_entry.id   f1b3ddecd7fa85d6ad33290b4cadbc22
#
_cell.length_a   1.000
_cell.length_b   1.000
_cell.length_c   1.000
_cell.angle_alpha   90.00
_cell.angle_beta   90.00
_cell.angle_gamma   90.00
#
_symmetry.space_group_name_H-M   'P 1'
#
loop_
_entity.id
_entity.type
_entity.pdbx_description
1 polymer ?
#
loop_
_entity_poly.entity_id
_entity_poly.type
_entity_poly.pdbx_seq_one_letter_code
_entity_poly.pdbx_strand_id
1 'polypeptide(L)'
;MRGPNREWVSFDDPDEDGRLWQVDVTFLLSSWQCIFGCGCQGVLTEKAPEMVQGCCSYGAHFSDRKDRDHTVRASKELAADEWQFRDQGRKKGIYAKSGKDEDGKQEWRTRLVDDACIFLNRPDFHNGQGCALHTKAIKLGVQPLTMKPDVCWQLPIRRSQEWVTRPDGTEILKTTVTEYDRRGWGAGGADLHWYCTGDPAAHVGAEQVWVSMGPELTELLGEKAYAELAAMCKRRSGLGLIAVHPATRAAE
;
A
#
# COMPACT_ATOMS: atom_id res chain seq x y z
N MET A 1 0.21 19.53 -0.10
CA MET A 1 0.12 20.42 1.06
C MET A 1 0.23 19.57 2.33
N ARG A 2 1.15 19.89 3.22
CA ARG A 2 1.25 19.23 4.52
C ARG A 2 0.04 19.66 5.35
N GLY A 3 -0.74 18.71 5.88
CA GLY A 3 -1.83 19.03 6.80
C GLY A 3 -1.24 19.69 8.07
N PRO A 4 -1.91 20.66 8.70
CA PRO A 4 -1.35 21.48 9.76
C PRO A 4 -1.00 20.73 11.06
N ASN A 5 -1.28 19.43 11.14
CA ASN A 5 -1.12 18.63 12.37
C ASN A 5 -0.27 17.37 12.18
N ARG A 6 0.65 17.34 11.19
CA ARG A 6 1.52 16.19 10.96
C ARG A 6 2.96 16.50 11.34
N GLU A 7 3.60 15.54 11.96
CA GLU A 7 5.02 15.56 12.29
C GLU A 7 5.82 14.85 11.20
N TRP A 8 6.90 15.50 10.76
CA TRP A 8 7.79 15.01 9.72
C TRP A 8 9.22 14.93 10.22
N VAL A 9 9.93 13.91 9.85
CA VAL A 9 11.38 13.81 10.01
C VAL A 9 12.05 13.78 8.64
N SER A 10 13.27 14.27 8.58
CA SER A 10 14.10 14.18 7.38
C SER A 10 15.49 13.74 7.75
N PHE A 11 16.10 12.88 6.93
CA PHE A 11 17.47 12.41 7.08
C PHE A 11 18.05 12.09 5.70
N ASP A 12 19.38 12.24 5.57
CA ASP A 12 20.09 11.87 4.36
C ASP A 12 20.14 10.34 4.23
N ASP A 13 20.09 9.83 2.99
CA ASP A 13 20.17 8.40 2.75
C ASP A 13 21.56 7.88 3.14
N PRO A 14 21.67 6.84 3.98
CA PRO A 14 22.96 6.32 4.41
C PRO A 14 23.75 5.57 3.33
N ASP A 15 23.12 5.20 2.22
CA ASP A 15 23.70 4.43 1.12
C ASP A 15 23.81 5.22 -0.21
N GLU A 16 23.09 6.34 -0.33
CA GLU A 16 23.02 7.09 -1.59
C GLU A 16 23.19 8.60 -1.36
N ASP A 17 24.37 9.09 -1.69
CA ASP A 17 24.66 10.54 -1.63
C ASP A 17 23.68 11.33 -2.52
N GLY A 18 23.23 12.47 -2.01
CA GLY A 18 22.29 13.33 -2.72
C GLY A 18 20.82 12.89 -2.65
N ARG A 19 20.49 11.86 -1.85
CA ARG A 19 19.11 11.49 -1.52
C ARG A 19 18.75 11.97 -0.12
N LEU A 20 17.58 12.60 0.01
CA LEU A 20 16.98 13.01 1.28
C LEU A 20 15.66 12.28 1.48
N TRP A 21 15.53 11.57 2.58
CA TRP A 21 14.25 11.01 3.03
C TRP A 21 13.46 12.06 3.81
N GLN A 22 12.17 12.16 3.52
CA GLN A 22 11.21 12.92 4.30
C GLN A 22 10.03 12.02 4.66
N VAL A 23 9.83 11.77 5.94
CA VAL A 23 8.90 10.72 6.40
C VAL A 23 7.85 11.30 7.34
N ASP A 24 6.60 10.92 7.11
CA ASP A 24 5.43 11.26 7.93
C ASP A 24 5.40 10.39 9.21
N VAL A 25 5.98 10.90 10.28
CA VAL A 25 6.07 10.18 11.55
C VAL A 25 4.69 10.03 12.20
N THR A 26 3.77 10.98 11.98
CA THR A 26 2.40 10.87 12.50
C THR A 26 1.70 9.62 11.98
N PHE A 27 1.84 9.31 10.69
CA PHE A 27 1.30 8.07 10.13
C PHE A 27 2.05 6.83 10.64
N LEU A 28 3.38 6.86 10.63
CA LEU A 28 4.19 5.70 11.03
C LEU A 28 4.03 5.32 12.49
N LEU A 29 3.72 6.27 13.37
CA LEU A 29 3.44 6.04 14.79
C LEU A 29 1.97 5.72 15.07
N SER A 30 1.09 5.76 14.07
CA SER A 30 -0.30 5.35 14.22
C SER A 30 -0.43 3.82 14.29
N SER A 31 -1.55 3.36 14.82
CA SER A 31 -1.92 1.94 14.89
C SER A 31 -2.75 1.49 13.68
N TRP A 32 -2.49 2.06 12.50
CA TRP A 32 -3.21 1.65 11.30
C TRP A 32 -2.93 0.17 10.96
N GLN A 33 -3.99 -0.52 10.55
CA GLN A 33 -3.91 -1.88 9.96
C GLN A 33 -4.93 -2.05 8.85
N CYS A 34 -4.67 -2.99 7.94
CA CYS A 34 -5.66 -3.36 6.91
C CYS A 34 -6.83 -4.08 7.56
N ILE A 35 -8.04 -3.56 7.37
CA ILE A 35 -9.30 -4.13 7.88
C ILE A 35 -10.14 -4.78 6.76
N PHE A 36 -9.50 -5.31 5.72
CA PHE A 36 -10.20 -6.08 4.70
C PHE A 36 -10.98 -7.23 5.33
N GLY A 37 -12.27 -7.36 4.99
CA GLY A 37 -13.18 -8.35 5.61
C GLY A 37 -13.67 -8.00 7.02
N CYS A 38 -13.17 -6.92 7.63
CA CYS A 38 -13.49 -6.49 9.00
C CYS A 38 -13.98 -5.04 9.05
N GLY A 39 -14.73 -4.58 8.03
CA GLY A 39 -15.28 -3.21 7.96
C GLY A 39 -14.68 -2.31 6.90
N CYS A 40 -13.77 -2.81 6.06
CA CYS A 40 -13.27 -2.06 4.89
C CYS A 40 -14.44 -1.75 3.94
N GLN A 41 -14.60 -0.48 3.55
CA GLN A 41 -15.64 -0.03 2.62
C GLN A 41 -15.10 0.21 1.20
N GLY A 42 -13.86 -0.22 0.94
CA GLY A 42 -13.26 -0.12 -0.40
C GLY A 42 -12.82 1.29 -0.78
N VAL A 43 -12.76 1.52 -2.08
CA VAL A 43 -12.39 2.80 -2.71
C VAL A 43 -13.48 3.19 -3.70
N LEU A 44 -14.70 3.35 -3.18
CA LEU A 44 -15.91 3.66 -3.91
C LEU A 44 -16.34 5.09 -3.63
N THR A 45 -17.09 5.70 -4.57
CA THR A 45 -17.69 7.04 -4.40
C THR A 45 -18.97 6.99 -3.57
N GLU A 46 -19.62 5.82 -3.50
CA GLU A 46 -20.86 5.58 -2.75
C GLU A 46 -20.72 4.31 -1.91
N LYS A 47 -21.56 4.17 -0.89
CA LYS A 47 -21.66 2.93 -0.13
C LYS A 47 -22.27 1.82 -0.99
N ALA A 48 -21.59 0.71 -1.11
CA ALA A 48 -22.04 -0.46 -1.87
C ALA A 48 -21.75 -1.75 -1.06
N PRO A 49 -22.53 -2.01 0.02
CA PRO A 49 -22.28 -3.15 0.91
C PRO A 49 -22.43 -4.51 0.23
N GLU A 50 -23.14 -4.56 -0.91
CA GLU A 50 -23.32 -5.75 -1.74
C GLU A 50 -22.10 -6.09 -2.60
N MET A 51 -21.19 -5.15 -2.79
CA MET A 51 -19.97 -5.35 -3.59
C MET A 51 -18.84 -5.95 -2.76
N VAL A 52 -17.90 -6.60 -3.43
CA VAL A 52 -16.62 -6.98 -2.81
C VAL A 52 -15.82 -5.71 -2.56
N GLN A 53 -15.65 -5.36 -1.30
CA GLN A 53 -15.05 -4.10 -0.88
C GLN A 53 -13.60 -4.25 -0.45
N GLY A 54 -12.75 -3.40 -1.02
CA GLY A 54 -11.32 -3.32 -0.74
C GLY A 54 -10.59 -2.63 -1.88
N CYS A 55 -9.38 -2.15 -1.65
CA CYS A 55 -8.51 -1.65 -2.71
C CYS A 55 -8.24 -2.72 -3.79
N CYS A 56 -8.38 -4.01 -3.43
CA CYS A 56 -8.29 -5.15 -4.36
C CYS A 56 -9.40 -5.18 -5.42
N SER A 57 -10.54 -4.51 -5.21
CA SER A 57 -11.68 -4.54 -6.15
C SER A 57 -11.32 -3.96 -7.52
N TYR A 58 -10.41 -3.01 -7.59
CA TYR A 58 -10.03 -2.37 -8.85
C TYR A 58 -8.90 -3.07 -9.60
N GLY A 59 -8.34 -4.13 -9.03
CA GLY A 59 -7.14 -4.75 -9.52
C GLY A 59 -5.88 -3.93 -9.22
N ALA A 60 -4.72 -4.53 -9.41
CA ALA A 60 -3.43 -3.91 -9.18
C ALA A 60 -2.85 -3.40 -10.51
N HIS A 61 -2.62 -2.10 -10.62
CA HIS A 61 -1.81 -1.53 -11.69
C HIS A 61 -0.35 -1.91 -11.43
N PHE A 62 0.30 -2.45 -12.45
CA PHE A 62 1.71 -2.83 -12.35
C PHE A 62 2.61 -1.60 -12.49
N SER A 63 3.57 -1.48 -11.59
CA SER A 63 4.56 -0.41 -11.61
C SER A 63 5.43 -0.48 -12.87
N ASP A 64 5.81 -1.69 -13.28
CA ASP A 64 6.59 -1.94 -14.48
C ASP A 64 6.40 -3.39 -14.99
N ARG A 65 7.25 -3.77 -15.97
CA ARG A 65 7.28 -5.13 -16.51
C ARG A 65 7.79 -6.16 -15.49
N LYS A 66 8.72 -5.78 -14.61
CA LYS A 66 9.30 -6.70 -13.62
C LYS A 66 8.26 -7.09 -12.58
N ASP A 67 7.49 -6.12 -12.07
CA ASP A 67 6.36 -6.33 -11.16
C ASP A 67 5.33 -7.27 -11.78
N ARG A 68 4.92 -7.01 -13.03
CA ARG A 68 4.01 -7.89 -13.75
C ARG A 68 4.54 -9.31 -13.88
N ASP A 69 5.79 -9.47 -14.32
CA ASP A 69 6.41 -10.77 -14.56
C ASP A 69 6.65 -11.51 -13.23
N HIS A 70 6.92 -10.77 -12.13
CA HIS A 70 6.95 -11.28 -10.76
C HIS A 70 5.60 -11.88 -10.37
N THR A 71 4.51 -11.12 -10.53
CA THR A 71 3.16 -11.58 -10.22
C THR A 71 2.75 -12.79 -11.06
N VAL A 72 3.15 -12.84 -12.34
CA VAL A 72 2.93 -14.02 -13.19
C VAL A 72 3.65 -15.25 -12.64
N ARG A 73 4.88 -15.11 -12.13
CA ARG A 73 5.59 -16.24 -11.49
C ARG A 73 4.88 -16.70 -10.23
N ALA A 74 4.56 -15.76 -9.33
CA ALA A 74 3.85 -16.06 -8.09
C ALA A 74 2.50 -16.77 -8.34
N SER A 75 1.76 -16.36 -9.38
CA SER A 75 0.48 -16.97 -9.72
C SER A 75 0.58 -18.46 -10.10
N LYS A 76 1.74 -18.91 -10.58
CA LYS A 76 1.96 -20.33 -10.96
C LYS A 76 2.08 -21.24 -9.75
N GLU A 77 2.41 -20.68 -8.58
CA GLU A 77 2.53 -21.42 -7.32
C GLU A 77 1.18 -21.66 -6.64
N LEU A 78 0.11 -21.01 -7.12
CA LEU A 78 -1.23 -21.19 -6.59
C LEU A 78 -1.85 -22.51 -7.03
N ALA A 79 -2.28 -23.33 -6.08
CA ALA A 79 -3.02 -24.56 -6.32
C ALA A 79 -4.48 -24.26 -6.69
N ALA A 80 -5.21 -25.28 -7.16
CA ALA A 80 -6.59 -25.13 -7.59
C ALA A 80 -7.55 -24.79 -6.44
N ASP A 81 -7.25 -25.28 -5.27
CA ASP A 81 -7.99 -25.03 -4.03
C ASP A 81 -7.59 -23.72 -3.32
N GLU A 82 -6.56 -23.04 -3.79
CA GLU A 82 -6.09 -21.77 -3.22
C GLU A 82 -6.60 -20.54 -3.99
N TRP A 83 -7.01 -20.72 -5.25
CA TRP A 83 -7.35 -19.62 -6.15
C TRP A 83 -8.63 -19.90 -6.93
N GLN A 84 -9.71 -19.22 -6.57
CA GLN A 84 -11.05 -19.39 -7.14
C GLN A 84 -11.09 -19.25 -8.67
N PHE A 85 -10.38 -18.27 -9.22
CA PHE A 85 -10.41 -17.98 -10.66
C PHE A 85 -9.20 -18.53 -11.44
N ARG A 86 -8.57 -19.57 -10.92
CA ARG A 86 -7.34 -20.16 -11.49
C ARG A 86 -7.50 -20.58 -12.95
N ASP A 87 -8.60 -21.21 -13.30
CA ASP A 87 -8.85 -21.66 -14.68
C ASP A 87 -9.02 -20.51 -15.64
N GLN A 88 -9.67 -19.43 -15.20
CA GLN A 88 -9.77 -18.19 -15.99
C GLN A 88 -8.40 -17.54 -16.18
N GLY A 89 -7.60 -17.48 -15.11
CA GLY A 89 -6.24 -16.96 -15.16
C GLY A 89 -5.33 -17.76 -16.09
N ARG A 90 -5.46 -19.08 -16.11
CA ARG A 90 -4.72 -19.95 -17.03
C ARG A 90 -5.15 -19.79 -18.49
N LYS A 91 -6.45 -19.64 -18.75
CA LYS A 91 -6.99 -19.52 -20.12
C LYS A 91 -6.79 -18.13 -20.70
N LYS A 92 -7.01 -17.07 -19.91
CA LYS A 92 -7.06 -15.67 -20.39
C LYS A 92 -5.87 -14.82 -19.93
N GLY A 93 -4.97 -15.38 -19.11
CA GLY A 93 -3.89 -14.66 -18.43
C GLY A 93 -4.42 -13.86 -17.21
N ILE A 94 -3.49 -13.55 -16.29
CA ILE A 94 -3.80 -12.89 -15.02
C ILE A 94 -3.90 -11.36 -15.12
N TYR A 95 -3.57 -10.76 -16.26
CA TYR A 95 -3.55 -9.32 -16.45
C TYR A 95 -4.27 -8.89 -17.72
N ALA A 96 -4.61 -7.62 -17.78
CA ALA A 96 -5.29 -6.98 -18.91
C ALA A 96 -4.83 -5.54 -19.07
N LYS A 97 -5.10 -4.95 -20.22
CA LYS A 97 -4.93 -3.51 -20.46
C LYS A 97 -5.90 -2.73 -19.57
N SER A 98 -5.43 -1.63 -18.94
CA SER A 98 -6.25 -0.79 -18.06
C SER A 98 -6.47 0.63 -18.60
N GLY A 99 -5.80 0.99 -19.68
CA GLY A 99 -5.85 2.32 -20.25
C GLY A 99 -4.50 2.77 -20.74
N LYS A 100 -4.31 4.06 -20.82
CA LYS A 100 -3.03 4.72 -21.10
C LYS A 100 -2.76 5.75 -20.01
N ASP A 101 -1.50 5.90 -19.63
CA ASP A 101 -1.06 6.97 -18.74
C ASP A 101 -1.08 8.35 -19.42
N GLU A 102 -0.70 9.39 -18.69
CA GLU A 102 -0.67 10.78 -19.16
C GLU A 102 0.27 10.96 -20.39
N ASP A 103 1.28 10.12 -20.51
CA ASP A 103 2.23 10.10 -21.62
C ASP A 103 1.74 9.23 -22.81
N GLY A 104 0.56 8.66 -22.72
CA GLY A 104 -0.04 7.81 -23.75
C GLY A 104 0.50 6.37 -23.78
N LYS A 105 1.32 5.96 -22.81
CA LYS A 105 1.87 4.62 -22.67
C LYS A 105 0.80 3.65 -22.13
N GLN A 106 0.74 2.46 -22.71
CA GLN A 106 -0.22 1.43 -22.29
C GLN A 106 0.04 0.96 -20.86
N GLU A 107 -0.95 1.14 -20.00
CA GLU A 107 -0.99 0.59 -18.64
C GLU A 107 -1.56 -0.82 -18.61
N TRP A 108 -1.11 -1.58 -17.62
CA TRP A 108 -1.52 -2.95 -17.37
C TRP A 108 -1.89 -3.13 -15.90
N ARG A 109 -2.94 -3.90 -15.66
CA ARG A 109 -3.35 -4.26 -14.30
C ARG A 109 -3.70 -5.74 -14.20
N THR A 110 -3.83 -6.26 -13.00
CA THR A 110 -4.41 -7.58 -12.78
C THR A 110 -5.81 -7.62 -13.37
N ARG A 111 -6.16 -8.73 -14.00
CA ARG A 111 -7.48 -8.91 -14.61
C ARG A 111 -8.56 -8.77 -13.57
N LEU A 112 -9.68 -8.17 -13.95
CA LEU A 112 -10.91 -8.21 -13.17
C LEU A 112 -11.77 -9.40 -13.62
N VAL A 113 -12.41 -10.03 -12.66
CA VAL A 113 -13.43 -11.06 -12.83
C VAL A 113 -14.56 -10.71 -11.87
N ASP A 114 -15.78 -10.62 -12.38
CA ASP A 114 -16.95 -10.24 -11.59
C ASP A 114 -16.65 -9.00 -10.70
N ASP A 115 -16.23 -7.94 -11.36
CA ASP A 115 -15.92 -6.60 -10.83
C ASP A 115 -14.82 -6.50 -9.77
N ALA A 116 -14.03 -7.56 -9.56
CA ALA A 116 -12.87 -7.45 -8.68
C ALA A 116 -11.65 -8.23 -9.19
N CYS A 117 -10.49 -7.99 -8.56
CA CYS A 117 -9.22 -8.61 -8.91
C CYS A 117 -9.33 -10.13 -9.02
N ILE A 118 -8.75 -10.70 -10.08
CA ILE A 118 -8.74 -12.16 -10.32
C ILE A 118 -8.12 -12.96 -9.16
N PHE A 119 -7.24 -12.37 -8.37
CA PHE A 119 -6.64 -13.01 -7.20
C PHE A 119 -7.46 -12.90 -5.94
N LEU A 120 -8.55 -12.13 -5.95
CA LEU A 120 -9.42 -11.99 -4.81
C LEU A 120 -10.45 -13.12 -4.80
N ASN A 121 -10.27 -14.10 -3.91
CA ASN A 121 -11.26 -15.11 -3.62
C ASN A 121 -12.48 -14.46 -2.96
N ARG A 122 -13.69 -14.79 -3.41
CA ARG A 122 -14.96 -14.23 -2.93
C ARG A 122 -15.39 -14.90 -1.62
N PRO A 123 -16.39 -14.33 -0.90
CA PRO A 123 -16.88 -14.89 0.36
C PRO A 123 -17.37 -16.33 0.28
N ASP A 124 -17.87 -16.75 -0.89
CA ASP A 124 -18.38 -18.10 -1.17
C ASP A 124 -17.29 -19.13 -1.50
N PHE A 125 -16.04 -18.71 -1.60
CA PHE A 125 -14.95 -19.62 -1.90
C PHE A 125 -14.66 -20.53 -0.70
N HIS A 126 -14.62 -21.85 -0.94
CA HIS A 126 -14.55 -22.88 0.12
C HIS A 126 -13.31 -22.77 1.03
N ASN A 127 -12.21 -22.20 0.55
CA ASN A 127 -10.97 -21.97 1.33
C ASN A 127 -10.86 -20.55 1.88
N GLY A 128 -11.96 -19.79 1.88
CA GLY A 128 -12.05 -18.49 2.49
C GLY A 128 -11.82 -17.32 1.55
N GLN A 129 -12.37 -16.21 1.96
CA GLN A 129 -12.27 -14.93 1.28
C GLN A 129 -10.86 -14.33 1.43
N GLY A 130 -10.41 -13.61 0.40
CA GLY A 130 -9.19 -12.81 0.46
C GLY A 130 -8.26 -13.00 -0.74
N CYS A 131 -7.14 -12.29 -0.72
CA CYS A 131 -6.17 -12.37 -1.80
C CYS A 131 -5.43 -13.72 -1.78
N ALA A 132 -5.57 -14.52 -2.85
CA ALA A 132 -4.92 -15.82 -3.00
C ALA A 132 -3.38 -15.73 -2.86
N LEU A 133 -2.77 -14.67 -3.41
CA LEU A 133 -1.32 -14.44 -3.29
C LEU A 133 -0.90 -14.16 -1.85
N HIS A 134 -1.68 -13.35 -1.12
CA HIS A 134 -1.42 -13.06 0.29
C HIS A 134 -1.55 -14.33 1.16
N THR A 135 -2.65 -15.06 1.01
CA THR A 135 -2.89 -16.30 1.75
C THR A 135 -1.79 -17.33 1.48
N LYS A 136 -1.34 -17.43 0.21
CA LYS A 136 -0.24 -18.33 -0.16
C LYS A 136 1.06 -17.95 0.53
N ALA A 137 1.41 -16.66 0.54
CA ALA A 137 2.63 -16.18 1.23
C ALA A 137 2.61 -16.56 2.72
N ILE A 138 1.47 -16.34 3.40
CA ILE A 138 1.31 -16.73 4.82
C ILE A 138 1.47 -18.24 5.01
N LYS A 139 0.84 -19.07 4.15
CA LYS A 139 1.02 -20.53 4.20
C LYS A 139 2.47 -20.98 4.02
N LEU A 140 3.23 -20.29 3.19
CA LEU A 140 4.65 -20.57 2.96
C LEU A 140 5.57 -20.01 4.05
N GLY A 141 5.05 -19.20 4.98
CA GLY A 141 5.85 -18.50 5.98
C GLY A 141 6.76 -17.41 5.40
N VAL A 142 6.40 -16.86 4.24
CA VAL A 142 7.14 -15.77 3.60
C VAL A 142 6.36 -14.45 3.66
N GLN A 143 7.07 -13.34 3.50
CA GLN A 143 6.43 -12.03 3.50
C GLN A 143 5.49 -11.86 2.29
N PRO A 144 4.28 -11.33 2.47
CA PRO A 144 3.31 -11.14 1.37
C PRO A 144 3.84 -10.32 0.20
N LEU A 145 4.76 -9.39 0.43
CA LEU A 145 5.40 -8.59 -0.61
C LEU A 145 6.17 -9.45 -1.64
N THR A 146 6.64 -10.64 -1.26
CA THR A 146 7.33 -11.56 -2.17
C THR A 146 6.43 -12.22 -3.21
N MET A 147 5.11 -12.09 -3.08
CA MET A 147 4.13 -12.70 -4.00
C MET A 147 3.16 -11.70 -4.61
N LYS A 148 2.89 -10.59 -3.92
CA LYS A 148 1.89 -9.59 -4.34
C LYS A 148 2.48 -8.61 -5.34
N PRO A 149 1.66 -8.01 -6.24
CA PRO A 149 2.05 -6.83 -7.02
C PRO A 149 2.48 -5.67 -6.11
N ASP A 150 3.38 -4.82 -6.61
CA ASP A 150 3.97 -3.71 -5.84
C ASP A 150 2.91 -2.84 -5.16
N VAL A 151 1.93 -2.36 -5.89
CA VAL A 151 0.87 -1.52 -5.32
C VAL A 151 0.09 -2.23 -4.20
N CYS A 152 -0.05 -3.56 -4.27
CA CYS A 152 -0.84 -4.33 -3.30
C CYS A 152 -0.14 -4.52 -1.96
N TRP A 153 1.19 -4.60 -1.94
CA TRP A 153 1.92 -4.70 -0.68
C TRP A 153 2.31 -3.32 -0.15
N GLN A 154 2.52 -2.35 -1.03
CA GLN A 154 2.90 -1.01 -0.64
C GLN A 154 1.76 -0.24 0.04
N LEU A 155 0.49 -0.42 -0.37
CA LEU A 155 -0.63 0.30 0.26
C LEU A 155 -0.76 -0.03 1.76
N PRO A 156 -0.96 0.97 2.61
CA PRO A 156 -1.26 2.37 2.30
C PRO A 156 -0.04 3.31 2.30
N ILE A 157 1.17 2.81 2.21
CA ILE A 157 2.36 3.66 2.14
C ILE A 157 2.44 4.29 0.74
N ARG A 158 2.56 5.60 0.70
CA ARG A 158 2.82 6.37 -0.51
C ARG A 158 4.25 6.86 -0.52
N ARG A 159 4.95 6.56 -1.60
CA ARG A 159 6.27 7.10 -1.90
C ARG A 159 6.18 8.06 -3.09
N SER A 160 6.73 9.26 -2.96
CA SER A 160 6.88 10.20 -4.08
C SER A 160 8.28 10.78 -4.09
N GLN A 161 8.76 11.14 -5.27
CA GLN A 161 10.11 11.64 -5.48
C GLN A 161 10.06 12.97 -6.23
N GLU A 162 10.90 13.91 -5.83
CA GLU A 162 11.09 15.19 -6.51
C GLU A 162 12.54 15.62 -6.44
N TRP A 163 13.05 16.20 -7.51
CA TRP A 163 14.35 16.85 -7.50
C TRP A 163 14.20 18.24 -6.88
N VAL A 164 15.09 18.56 -5.96
CA VAL A 164 15.08 19.84 -5.23
C VAL A 164 16.48 20.46 -5.31
N THR A 165 16.54 21.71 -5.74
CA THR A 165 17.79 22.49 -5.73
C THR A 165 17.97 23.16 -4.36
N ARG A 166 19.08 22.88 -3.70
CA ARG A 166 19.49 23.52 -2.45
C ARG A 166 19.95 24.97 -2.69
N PRO A 167 20.01 25.81 -1.66
CA PRO A 167 20.49 27.20 -1.81
C PRO A 167 21.93 27.33 -2.34
N ASP A 168 22.77 26.30 -2.15
CA ASP A 168 24.13 26.21 -2.67
C ASP A 168 24.21 25.75 -4.15
N GLY A 169 23.06 25.52 -4.79
CA GLY A 169 22.97 25.04 -6.16
C GLY A 169 23.04 23.52 -6.32
N THR A 170 23.21 22.75 -5.25
CA THR A 170 23.25 21.29 -5.30
C THR A 170 21.86 20.71 -5.53
N GLU A 171 21.71 19.78 -6.46
CA GLU A 171 20.48 19.04 -6.67
C GLU A 171 20.45 17.76 -5.81
N ILE A 172 19.34 17.53 -5.15
CA ILE A 172 19.11 16.33 -4.34
C ILE A 172 17.78 15.67 -4.73
N LEU A 173 17.74 14.36 -4.66
CA LEU A 173 16.49 13.59 -4.82
C LEU A 173 15.79 13.49 -3.48
N LYS A 174 14.75 14.29 -3.27
CA LYS A 174 13.91 14.22 -2.09
C LYS A 174 12.85 13.13 -2.29
N THR A 175 12.91 12.11 -1.44
CA THR A 175 11.92 11.02 -1.41
C THR A 175 11.03 11.20 -0.19
N THR A 176 9.73 11.39 -0.43
CA THR A 176 8.73 11.54 0.63
C THR A 176 7.97 10.23 0.84
N VAL A 177 7.89 9.79 2.10
CA VAL A 177 7.14 8.61 2.53
C VAL A 177 6.02 9.06 3.48
N THR A 178 4.77 8.76 3.11
CA THR A 178 3.58 9.13 3.87
C THR A 178 2.48 8.09 3.65
N GLU A 179 1.29 8.33 4.16
CA GLU A 179 0.13 7.50 3.86
C GLU A 179 -0.49 7.82 2.50
N TYR A 180 -1.08 6.82 1.92
CA TYR A 180 -2.01 6.99 0.81
C TYR A 180 -3.33 7.51 1.39
N ASP A 181 -3.67 8.75 1.13
CA ASP A 181 -4.96 9.33 1.49
C ASP A 181 -5.86 9.43 0.22
N ARG A 182 -7.07 9.96 0.36
CA ARG A 182 -7.99 10.14 -0.76
C ARG A 182 -7.35 10.89 -1.95
N ARG A 183 -6.53 11.90 -1.68
CA ARG A 183 -5.85 12.69 -2.73
C ARG A 183 -4.84 11.88 -3.53
N GLY A 184 -4.33 10.82 -2.96
CA GLY A 184 -3.42 9.89 -3.64
C GLY A 184 -4.07 9.14 -4.81
N TRP A 185 -5.40 9.06 -4.85
CA TRP A 185 -6.17 8.37 -5.88
C TRP A 185 -6.45 9.22 -7.13
N GLY A 186 -5.77 10.36 -7.29
CA GLY A 186 -5.95 11.26 -8.43
C GLY A 186 -7.20 12.12 -8.35
N ALA A 187 -7.68 12.60 -9.48
CA ALA A 187 -8.76 13.58 -9.57
C ALA A 187 -10.09 13.12 -8.91
N GLY A 188 -10.41 11.83 -8.97
CA GLY A 188 -11.60 11.26 -8.31
C GLY A 188 -11.42 10.88 -6.86
N GLY A 189 -10.22 11.02 -6.31
CA GLY A 189 -9.93 10.57 -4.94
C GLY A 189 -10.68 11.36 -3.86
N ALA A 190 -10.95 12.63 -4.10
CA ALA A 190 -11.74 13.48 -3.20
C ALA A 190 -13.20 13.00 -3.05
N ASP A 191 -13.73 12.35 -4.08
CA ASP A 191 -15.11 11.88 -4.15
C ASP A 191 -15.33 10.53 -3.48
N LEU A 192 -14.26 9.86 -3.03
CA LEU A 192 -14.38 8.62 -2.27
C LEU A 192 -15.16 8.88 -0.98
N HIS A 193 -16.26 8.13 -0.78
CA HIS A 193 -17.07 8.27 0.43
C HIS A 193 -16.29 7.85 1.69
N TRP A 194 -15.38 6.89 1.57
CA TRP A 194 -14.57 6.33 2.65
C TRP A 194 -13.14 6.01 2.19
N TYR A 195 -12.18 6.09 3.10
CA TYR A 195 -10.84 5.54 2.90
C TYR A 195 -10.19 5.20 4.24
N CYS A 196 -9.49 4.06 4.31
CA CYS A 196 -9.05 3.44 5.56
C CYS A 196 -8.09 4.30 6.40
N THR A 197 -7.17 5.07 5.79
CA THR A 197 -6.23 5.90 6.57
C THR A 197 -6.90 7.09 7.23
N GLY A 198 -8.08 7.49 6.74
CA GLY A 198 -8.87 8.57 7.32
C GLY A 198 -9.97 8.12 8.29
N ASP A 199 -10.08 6.82 8.59
CA ASP A 199 -11.16 6.27 9.41
C ASP A 199 -10.59 5.61 10.69
N PRO A 200 -11.12 5.96 11.89
CA PRO A 200 -10.64 5.40 13.15
C PRO A 200 -10.79 3.87 13.22
N ALA A 201 -11.74 3.27 12.50
CA ALA A 201 -11.91 1.82 12.46
C ALA A 201 -10.68 1.06 11.94
N ALA A 202 -9.82 1.73 11.15
CA ALA A 202 -8.58 1.13 10.66
C ALA A 202 -7.36 1.42 11.56
N HIS A 203 -7.48 2.24 12.61
CA HIS A 203 -6.40 2.58 13.54
C HIS A 203 -6.50 1.77 14.84
N VAL A 204 -6.63 0.46 14.71
CA VAL A 204 -6.88 -0.51 15.81
C VAL A 204 -5.79 -1.60 15.88
N GLY A 205 -4.70 -1.44 15.14
CA GLY A 205 -3.58 -2.39 15.13
C GLY A 205 -2.88 -2.47 16.49
N ALA A 206 -2.39 -3.66 16.84
CA ALA A 206 -1.61 -3.89 18.06
C ALA A 206 -0.24 -3.21 18.02
N GLU A 207 0.30 -2.97 16.84
CA GLU A 207 1.60 -2.37 16.62
C GLU A 207 1.49 -1.08 15.80
N GLN A 208 2.47 -0.22 15.96
CA GLN A 208 2.59 0.98 15.12
C GLN A 208 3.02 0.61 13.69
N VAL A 209 2.60 1.40 12.70
CA VAL A 209 2.85 1.13 11.27
C VAL A 209 4.33 0.89 10.95
N TRP A 210 5.26 1.65 11.58
CA TRP A 210 6.69 1.43 11.34
C TRP A 210 7.17 0.04 11.76
N VAL A 211 6.47 -0.65 12.68
CA VAL A 211 6.75 -2.04 13.07
C VAL A 211 5.99 -3.01 12.18
N SER A 212 4.65 -2.86 12.13
CA SER A 212 3.78 -3.81 11.43
C SER A 212 4.00 -3.86 9.91
N MET A 213 4.48 -2.75 9.31
CA MET A 213 4.89 -2.66 7.90
C MET A 213 6.42 -2.54 7.73
N GLY A 214 7.18 -3.07 8.67
CA GLY A 214 8.64 -3.06 8.62
C GLY A 214 9.23 -3.69 7.36
N PRO A 215 8.77 -4.87 6.92
CA PRO A 215 9.23 -5.48 5.67
C PRO A 215 8.98 -4.62 4.44
N GLU A 216 7.81 -4.01 4.32
CA GLU A 216 7.43 -3.12 3.21
C GLU A 216 8.26 -1.83 3.22
N LEU A 217 8.46 -1.25 4.40
CA LEU A 217 9.32 -0.09 4.57
C LEU A 217 10.78 -0.41 4.23
N THR A 218 11.27 -1.59 4.61
CA THR A 218 12.62 -2.05 4.26
C THR A 218 12.78 -2.19 2.75
N GLU A 219 11.80 -2.75 2.06
CA GLU A 219 11.80 -2.86 0.60
C GLU A 219 11.80 -1.49 -0.09
N LEU A 220 11.07 -0.51 0.47
CA LEU A 220 10.95 0.83 -0.09
C LEU A 220 12.17 1.72 0.15
N LEU A 221 12.81 1.61 1.30
CA LEU A 221 13.89 2.50 1.77
C LEU A 221 15.27 1.87 1.66
N GLY A 222 15.37 0.55 1.69
CA GLY A 222 16.60 -0.18 1.95
C GLY A 222 16.84 -0.40 3.45
N GLU A 223 17.64 -1.41 3.78
CA GLU A 223 17.87 -1.86 5.16
C GLU A 223 18.41 -0.77 6.08
N LYS A 224 19.41 0.02 5.63
CA LYS A 224 20.06 1.03 6.49
C LYS A 224 19.15 2.23 6.72
N ALA A 225 18.47 2.73 5.67
CA ALA A 225 17.54 3.85 5.81
C ALA A 225 16.34 3.47 6.68
N TYR A 226 15.81 2.23 6.53
CA TYR A 226 14.77 1.72 7.44
C TYR A 226 15.27 1.60 8.87
N ALA A 227 16.49 1.11 9.12
CA ALA A 227 17.05 0.99 10.48
C ALA A 227 17.16 2.37 11.15
N GLU A 228 17.58 3.41 10.41
CA GLU A 228 17.62 4.78 10.91
C GLU A 228 16.23 5.32 11.22
N LEU A 229 15.28 5.14 10.30
CA LEU A 229 13.89 5.50 10.51
C LEU A 229 13.28 4.81 11.73
N ALA A 230 13.49 3.50 11.88
CA ALA A 230 12.99 2.72 13.01
C ALA A 230 13.56 3.23 14.35
N ALA A 231 14.86 3.57 14.38
CA ALA A 231 15.47 4.18 15.56
C ALA A 231 14.86 5.55 15.90
N MET A 232 14.56 6.38 14.89
CA MET A 232 13.85 7.66 15.08
C MET A 232 12.44 7.45 15.62
N CYS A 233 11.65 6.55 15.04
CA CYS A 233 10.30 6.22 15.49
C CYS A 233 10.31 5.70 16.95
N LYS A 234 11.23 4.79 17.27
CA LYS A 234 11.39 4.25 18.61
C LYS A 234 11.73 5.34 19.66
N ARG A 235 12.67 6.22 19.35
CA ARG A 235 13.00 7.37 20.22
C ARG A 235 11.79 8.27 20.41
N ARG A 236 11.06 8.55 19.33
CA ARG A 236 9.90 9.45 19.36
C ARG A 236 8.75 8.88 20.18
N SER A 237 8.45 7.58 20.01
CA SER A 237 7.46 6.87 20.85
C SER A 237 7.80 6.95 22.35
N GLY A 238 9.09 6.83 22.70
CA GLY A 238 9.54 6.90 24.08
C GLY A 238 9.39 8.26 24.76
N LEU A 239 9.26 9.35 24.00
CA LEU A 239 9.07 10.70 24.56
C LEU A 239 7.61 10.99 25.00
N GLY A 240 6.65 10.16 24.64
CA GLY A 240 5.23 10.36 25.00
C GLY A 240 4.54 11.56 24.35
N LEU A 241 5.28 12.36 23.56
CA LEU A 241 4.79 13.57 22.88
C LEU A 241 4.63 13.25 21.38
N ILE A 242 3.64 12.45 21.05
CA ILE A 242 3.38 12.03 19.66
C ILE A 242 2.29 12.90 19.07
N ALA A 243 2.48 13.39 17.83
CA ALA A 243 1.40 13.95 17.04
C ALA A 243 0.40 12.82 16.73
N VAL A 244 -0.73 12.83 17.43
CA VAL A 244 -1.79 11.83 17.26
C VAL A 244 -2.34 11.93 15.84
N HIS A 245 -2.49 10.78 15.16
CA HIS A 245 -3.02 10.74 13.81
C HIS A 245 -4.44 11.34 13.76
N PRO A 246 -4.75 12.21 12.77
CA PRO A 246 -6.06 12.88 12.70
C PRO A 246 -7.26 11.94 12.75
N ALA A 247 -7.17 10.77 12.14
CA ALA A 247 -8.24 9.77 12.15
C ALA A 247 -8.55 9.24 13.56
N THR A 248 -7.57 9.23 14.49
CA THR A 248 -7.79 8.73 15.86
C THR A 248 -8.37 9.78 16.80
N ARG A 249 -8.34 11.05 16.42
CA ARG A 249 -8.95 12.15 17.21
C ARG A 249 -10.47 12.25 17.05
N ALA A 250 -11.03 11.64 16.02
CA ALA A 250 -12.46 11.70 15.71
C ALA A 250 -13.31 10.71 16.55
N ALA A 251 -12.71 10.01 17.50
CA ALA A 251 -13.36 9.00 18.35
C ALA A 251 -13.71 9.52 19.76
N GLU A 252 -13.58 10.86 20.03
CA GLU A 252 -14.00 11.50 21.28
C GLU A 252 -15.38 12.14 21.14
#